data_fbea78ce8ff435a926518f21ac50f909
#
_entry.id   fbea78ce8ff435a926518f21ac50f909
#
_cell.length_a   1.000
_cell.length_b   1.000
_cell.length_c   1.000
_cell.angle_alpha   90.00
_cell.angle_beta   90.00
_cell.angle_gamma   90.00
#
_symmetry.space_group_name_H-M   'P 1'
#
loop_
_entity.id
_entity.type
_entity.pdbx_description
1 polymer ?
#
loop_
_entity_poly.entity_id
_entity_poly.type
_entity_poly.pdbx_seq_one_letter_code
_entity_poly.pdbx_strand_id
1 'polypeptide(L)'
;ILSIATEKARFSAATPYGIDSKPLMGDAAPETPAEIAEFKSRVNKAPNVQAFLISQDETATMITATFIERLLDFGEAFAFIQEMIERETDDRHEIHVAGAPILTGWVYTYEAQMLGIFGITAAALFLSLIFYMRNVPGVFTPVIVSTVAAIWGFGFVGWIGDPIEPLIM
;
A
#
# COMPACT_ATOMS: atom_id res chain seq x y z
N ILE A 1 -9.01 11.49 -2.22
CA ILE A 1 -8.87 11.32 -0.75
C ILE A 1 -10.25 11.40 -0.13
N LEU A 2 -10.53 10.53 0.83
CA LEU A 2 -11.73 10.53 1.65
C LEU A 2 -11.29 10.44 3.11
N SER A 3 -11.72 11.40 3.92
CA SER A 3 -11.52 11.43 5.37
C SER A 3 -12.70 12.16 6.03
N ILE A 4 -12.76 12.17 7.34
CA ILE A 4 -13.78 12.95 8.08
C ILE A 4 -13.66 14.46 7.86
N ALA A 5 -12.48 14.94 7.44
CA ALA A 5 -12.19 16.35 7.16
C ALA A 5 -12.51 16.76 5.71
N THR A 6 -12.84 15.82 4.83
CA THR A 6 -13.11 16.15 3.43
C THR A 6 -14.56 16.57 3.23
N GLU A 7 -14.82 17.48 2.28
CA GLU A 7 -16.18 17.89 1.89
C GLU A 7 -17.06 16.73 1.43
N LYS A 8 -16.47 15.60 1.05
CA LYS A 8 -17.19 14.37 0.66
C LYS A 8 -17.83 13.67 1.84
N ALA A 9 -17.29 13.84 3.05
CA ALA A 9 -17.88 13.33 4.28
C ALA A 9 -19.01 14.28 4.72
N ARG A 10 -20.24 13.90 4.43
CA ARG A 10 -21.43 14.74 4.65
C ARG A 10 -22.42 14.06 5.59
N PHE A 11 -23.11 14.87 6.39
CA PHE A 11 -24.29 14.44 7.13
C PHE A 11 -25.55 15.05 6.51
N SER A 12 -26.64 14.34 6.59
CA SER A 12 -27.93 14.78 6.08
C SER A 12 -28.89 15.00 7.22
N ALA A 13 -29.51 16.16 7.25
CA ALA A 13 -30.54 16.52 8.22
C ALA A 13 -31.86 16.77 7.49
N ALA A 14 -32.95 16.19 8.03
CA ALA A 14 -34.29 16.49 7.56
C ALA A 14 -34.69 17.88 8.03
N THR A 15 -35.12 18.74 7.10
CA THR A 15 -35.66 20.04 7.38
C THR A 15 -37.12 20.10 6.90
N PRO A 16 -37.94 21.07 7.37
CA PRO A 16 -39.31 21.21 6.89
C PRO A 16 -39.42 21.48 5.37
N TYR A 17 -38.32 21.86 4.72
CA TYR A 17 -38.27 22.19 3.29
C TYR A 17 -37.53 21.14 2.46
N GLY A 18 -37.05 20.04 3.08
CA GLY A 18 -36.31 18.97 2.38
C GLY A 18 -35.14 18.41 3.16
N ILE A 19 -34.23 17.72 2.48
CA ILE A 19 -33.01 17.18 3.06
C ILE A 19 -31.87 18.19 2.85
N ASP A 20 -31.30 18.67 3.94
CA ASP A 20 -30.11 19.51 3.92
C ASP A 20 -28.85 18.62 4.14
N SER A 21 -27.89 18.73 3.24
CA SER A 21 -26.66 17.95 3.29
C SER A 21 -25.46 18.87 3.44
N LYS A 22 -24.80 18.78 4.60
CA LYS A 22 -23.66 19.62 4.96
C LYS A 22 -22.40 18.77 5.17
N PRO A 23 -21.19 19.32 4.90
CA PRO A 23 -19.96 18.65 5.28
C PRO A 23 -19.91 18.46 6.80
N LEU A 24 -19.29 17.38 7.23
CA LEU A 24 -19.12 17.08 8.66
C LEU A 24 -18.23 18.10 9.35
N MET A 25 -17.07 18.35 8.75
CA MET A 25 -16.14 19.37 9.21
C MET A 25 -16.45 20.68 8.47
N GLY A 26 -16.42 21.80 9.18
CA GLY A 26 -16.48 23.11 8.59
C GLY A 26 -15.15 23.53 7.96
N ASP A 27 -14.99 24.84 7.74
CA ASP A 27 -13.78 25.40 7.12
C ASP A 27 -12.53 25.28 8.02
N ALA A 28 -12.71 25.03 9.32
CA ALA A 28 -11.64 24.85 10.28
C ALA A 28 -11.89 23.63 11.18
N ALA A 29 -10.81 23.07 11.73
CA ALA A 29 -10.89 22.01 12.72
C ALA A 29 -11.50 22.58 14.03
N PRO A 30 -12.33 21.79 14.76
CA PRO A 30 -12.89 22.22 16.03
C PRO A 30 -11.80 22.34 17.09
N GLU A 31 -11.68 23.53 17.70
CA GLU A 31 -10.66 23.82 18.71
C GLU A 31 -11.25 23.85 20.13
N THR A 32 -12.51 24.24 20.25
CA THR A 32 -13.17 24.37 21.56
C THR A 32 -13.89 23.08 21.95
N PRO A 33 -14.02 22.79 23.27
CA PRO A 33 -14.81 21.64 23.74
C PRO A 33 -16.25 21.62 23.24
N ALA A 34 -16.86 22.78 23.06
CA ALA A 34 -18.22 22.90 22.54
C ALA A 34 -18.29 22.52 21.06
N GLU A 35 -17.34 22.98 20.24
CA GLU A 35 -17.24 22.62 18.82
C GLU A 35 -16.95 21.14 18.63
N ILE A 36 -16.09 20.55 19.47
CA ILE A 36 -15.81 19.13 19.47
C ILE A 36 -17.07 18.32 19.76
N ALA A 37 -17.86 18.73 20.77
CA ALA A 37 -19.12 18.05 21.10
C ALA A 37 -20.14 18.17 19.96
N GLU A 38 -20.22 19.32 19.31
CA GLU A 38 -21.08 19.51 18.14
C GLU A 38 -20.62 18.65 16.96
N PHE A 39 -19.33 18.63 16.69
CA PHE A 39 -18.74 17.78 15.63
C PHE A 39 -19.05 16.29 15.87
N LYS A 40 -18.84 15.78 17.09
CA LYS A 40 -19.22 14.42 17.47
C LYS A 40 -20.72 14.15 17.26
N SER A 41 -21.59 15.11 17.60
CA SER A 41 -23.03 14.98 17.34
C SER A 41 -23.35 14.89 15.85
N ARG A 42 -22.64 15.62 14.99
CA ARG A 42 -22.81 15.53 13.52
C ARG A 42 -22.34 14.18 12.98
N VAL A 43 -21.20 13.67 13.47
CA VAL A 43 -20.66 12.35 13.11
C VAL A 43 -21.67 11.26 13.46
N ASN A 44 -22.24 11.27 14.66
CA ASN A 44 -23.25 10.31 15.10
C ASN A 44 -24.55 10.32 14.28
N LYS A 45 -24.84 11.45 13.60
CA LYS A 45 -25.96 11.59 12.65
C LYS A 45 -25.63 11.11 11.23
N ALA A 46 -24.39 10.72 10.99
CA ALA A 46 -23.91 10.25 9.69
C ALA A 46 -23.45 8.78 9.76
N PRO A 47 -24.36 7.79 9.84
CA PRO A 47 -24.02 6.38 10.07
C PRO A 47 -23.09 5.82 9.00
N ASN A 48 -23.18 6.30 7.77
CA ASN A 48 -22.28 5.89 6.69
C ASN A 48 -20.83 6.31 6.91
N VAL A 49 -20.61 7.49 7.51
CA VAL A 49 -19.27 8.00 7.83
C VAL A 49 -18.74 7.31 9.07
N GLN A 50 -19.57 7.17 10.09
CA GLN A 50 -19.21 6.51 11.33
C GLN A 50 -18.80 5.05 11.07
N ALA A 51 -19.55 4.31 10.27
CA ALA A 51 -19.27 2.91 9.99
C ALA A 51 -17.96 2.66 9.20
N PHE A 52 -17.54 3.63 8.37
CA PHE A 52 -16.39 3.45 7.48
C PHE A 52 -15.13 4.18 7.92
N LEU A 53 -15.27 5.36 8.54
CA LEU A 53 -14.13 6.25 8.79
C LEU A 53 -13.74 6.34 10.25
N ILE A 54 -14.54 5.79 11.17
CA ILE A 54 -14.27 5.90 12.61
C ILE A 54 -14.43 4.52 13.24
N SER A 55 -13.49 4.17 14.13
CA SER A 55 -13.59 2.92 14.90
C SER A 55 -14.76 2.96 15.90
N GLN A 56 -15.25 1.80 16.32
CA GLN A 56 -16.37 1.69 17.24
C GLN A 56 -16.10 2.30 18.63
N ASP A 57 -14.84 2.33 19.02
CA ASP A 57 -14.35 2.91 20.28
C ASP A 57 -13.96 4.40 20.15
N GLU A 58 -14.18 5.00 18.97
CA GLU A 58 -13.84 6.39 18.65
C GLU A 58 -12.34 6.75 18.85
N THR A 59 -11.45 5.75 18.89
CA THR A 59 -10.01 5.97 19.10
C THR A 59 -9.23 6.11 17.81
N ALA A 60 -9.77 5.62 16.68
CA ALA A 60 -9.10 5.64 15.40
C ALA A 60 -9.99 6.20 14.28
N THR A 61 -9.36 6.87 13.33
CA THR A 61 -10.01 7.34 12.10
C THR A 61 -9.27 6.85 10.87
N MET A 62 -10.01 6.59 9.80
CA MET A 62 -9.45 6.12 8.54
C MET A 62 -9.41 7.25 7.51
N ILE A 63 -8.27 7.37 6.85
CA ILE A 63 -8.09 8.21 5.66
C ILE A 63 -7.88 7.30 4.47
N THR A 64 -8.75 7.39 3.47
CA THR A 64 -8.63 6.59 2.25
C THR A 64 -8.12 7.45 1.11
N ALA A 65 -7.00 7.07 0.52
CA ALA A 65 -6.48 7.66 -0.70
C ALA A 65 -6.61 6.66 -1.86
N THR A 66 -7.19 7.09 -2.96
CA THR A 66 -7.28 6.29 -4.19
C THR A 66 -6.33 6.87 -5.22
N PHE A 67 -5.50 6.03 -5.77
CA PHE A 67 -4.52 6.38 -6.79
C PHE A 67 -4.93 5.81 -8.17
N ILE A 68 -4.48 6.47 -9.21
CA ILE A 68 -4.58 5.94 -10.57
C ILE A 68 -3.31 5.11 -10.80
N GLU A 69 -3.45 3.79 -10.75
CA GLU A 69 -2.35 2.83 -10.77
C GLU A 69 -1.37 3.04 -11.93
N ARG A 70 -1.89 3.35 -13.12
CA ARG A 70 -1.07 3.62 -14.32
C ARG A 70 -0.13 4.83 -14.22
N LEU A 71 -0.37 5.73 -13.27
CA LEU A 71 0.39 6.97 -13.08
C LEU A 71 1.16 6.97 -11.77
N LEU A 72 1.06 5.90 -10.98
CA LEU A 72 1.67 5.81 -9.68
C LEU A 72 3.06 5.19 -9.80
N ASP A 73 4.08 5.94 -9.41
CA ASP A 73 5.37 5.38 -9.07
C ASP A 73 5.30 4.86 -7.63
N PHE A 74 5.37 3.55 -7.48
CA PHE A 74 5.23 2.90 -6.18
C PHE A 74 6.39 3.21 -5.24
N GLY A 75 7.61 3.38 -5.77
CA GLY A 75 8.79 3.73 -4.98
C GLY A 75 8.70 5.14 -4.42
N GLU A 76 8.38 6.13 -5.26
CA GLU A 76 8.20 7.51 -4.83
C GLU A 76 7.02 7.67 -3.88
N ALA A 77 5.89 7.01 -4.18
CA ALA A 77 4.72 7.05 -3.32
C ALA A 77 5.01 6.44 -1.94
N PHE A 78 5.74 5.33 -1.89
CA PHE A 78 6.14 4.70 -0.65
C PHE A 78 7.07 5.59 0.17
N ALA A 79 8.10 6.18 -0.45
CA ALA A 79 9.02 7.09 0.23
C ALA A 79 8.29 8.31 0.80
N PHE A 80 7.39 8.92 0.02
CA PHE A 80 6.55 10.04 0.48
C PHE A 80 5.68 9.67 1.68
N ILE A 81 5.07 8.48 1.66
CA ILE A 81 4.21 8.02 2.76
C ILE A 81 5.05 7.75 4.01
N GLN A 82 6.24 7.17 3.88
CA GLN A 82 7.15 6.96 5.02
C GLN A 82 7.58 8.29 5.66
N GLU A 83 7.98 9.27 4.84
CA GLU A 83 8.31 10.61 5.32
C GLU A 83 7.13 11.27 6.05
N MET A 84 5.92 11.11 5.51
CA MET A 84 4.71 11.63 6.14
C MET A 84 4.44 10.94 7.49
N ILE A 85 4.59 9.62 7.58
CA ILE A 85 4.44 8.88 8.84
C ILE A 85 5.43 9.38 9.88
N GLU A 86 6.70 9.50 9.52
CA GLU A 86 7.75 9.98 10.44
C GLU A 86 7.48 11.41 10.93
N ARG A 87 6.95 12.26 10.06
CA ARG A 87 6.65 13.66 10.41
C ARG A 87 5.42 13.82 11.29
N GLU A 88 4.38 13.03 11.05
CA GLU A 88 3.06 13.20 11.69
C GLU A 88 2.85 12.25 12.88
N THR A 89 3.72 11.25 13.09
CA THR A 89 3.65 10.36 14.26
C THR A 89 4.22 11.08 15.46
N ASP A 90 3.46 11.15 16.54
CA ASP A 90 3.88 11.71 17.83
C ASP A 90 3.44 10.80 18.99
N ASP A 91 3.71 11.21 20.24
CA ASP A 91 3.34 10.44 21.44
C ASP A 91 1.82 10.23 21.62
N ARG A 92 0.99 10.90 20.81
CA ARG A 92 -0.47 10.85 20.89
C ARG A 92 -1.11 10.22 19.65
N HIS A 93 -0.38 10.18 18.52
CA HIS A 93 -0.90 9.72 17.24
C HIS A 93 0.00 8.65 16.64
N GLU A 94 -0.56 7.50 16.42
CA GLU A 94 0.09 6.40 15.72
C GLU A 94 -0.56 6.24 14.34
N ILE A 95 0.26 6.20 13.29
CA ILE A 95 -0.21 6.12 11.91
C ILE A 95 0.11 4.74 11.36
N HIS A 96 -0.94 4.00 11.02
CA HIS A 96 -0.82 2.72 10.33
C HIS A 96 -1.28 2.86 8.89
N VAL A 97 -0.48 2.39 7.95
CA VAL A 97 -0.82 2.41 6.52
C VAL A 97 -0.96 1.00 5.98
N ALA A 98 -1.96 0.83 5.10
CA ALA A 98 -2.23 -0.43 4.43
C ALA A 98 -2.67 -0.17 2.99
N GLY A 99 -2.51 -1.16 2.13
CA GLY A 99 -2.96 -1.11 0.74
C GLY A 99 -1.90 -1.59 -0.24
N ALA A 100 -2.32 -1.87 -1.48
CA ALA A 100 -1.43 -2.37 -2.52
C ALA A 100 -0.20 -1.48 -2.77
N PRO A 101 -0.30 -0.14 -2.82
CA PRO A 101 0.88 0.72 -3.02
C PRO A 101 1.95 0.55 -1.94
N ILE A 102 1.53 0.32 -0.70
CA ILE A 102 2.45 0.13 0.42
C ILE A 102 3.15 -1.23 0.33
N LEU A 103 2.38 -2.31 0.07
CA LEU A 103 2.94 -3.65 -0.09
C LEU A 103 3.94 -3.69 -1.25
N THR A 104 3.58 -3.12 -2.38
CA THR A 104 4.47 -3.05 -3.55
C THR A 104 5.71 -2.20 -3.25
N GLY A 105 5.55 -1.07 -2.56
CA GLY A 105 6.67 -0.21 -2.14
C GLY A 105 7.67 -0.94 -1.24
N TRP A 106 7.21 -1.77 -0.30
CA TRP A 106 8.08 -2.63 0.51
C TRP A 106 8.88 -3.60 -0.36
N VAL A 107 8.26 -4.21 -1.38
CA VAL A 107 8.95 -5.10 -2.31
C VAL A 107 10.09 -4.36 -3.02
N TYR A 108 9.84 -3.17 -3.55
CA TYR A 108 10.88 -2.34 -4.18
C TYR A 108 12.02 -1.97 -3.22
N THR A 109 11.71 -1.67 -1.97
CA THR A 109 12.73 -1.32 -0.98
C THR A 109 13.66 -2.51 -0.68
N TYR A 110 13.13 -3.73 -0.68
CA TYR A 110 13.90 -4.94 -0.41
C TYR A 110 14.46 -5.62 -1.66
N GLU A 111 14.20 -5.10 -2.87
CA GLU A 111 14.63 -5.71 -4.13
C GLU A 111 16.14 -5.98 -4.16
N ALA A 112 16.96 -5.02 -3.74
CA ALA A 112 18.41 -5.18 -3.68
C ALA A 112 18.85 -6.32 -2.72
N GLN A 113 18.15 -6.49 -1.61
CA GLN A 113 18.42 -7.58 -0.65
C GLN A 113 17.97 -8.92 -1.21
N MET A 114 16.83 -8.96 -1.89
CA MET A 114 16.32 -10.17 -2.55
C MET A 114 17.29 -10.64 -3.64
N LEU A 115 17.81 -9.72 -4.47
CA LEU A 115 18.83 -10.04 -5.48
C LEU A 115 20.12 -10.57 -4.84
N GLY A 116 20.54 -10.00 -3.71
CA GLY A 116 21.67 -10.50 -2.95
C GLY A 116 21.49 -11.93 -2.46
N ILE A 117 20.35 -12.24 -1.85
CA ILE A 117 20.01 -13.58 -1.36
C ILE A 117 19.93 -14.58 -2.53
N PHE A 118 19.29 -14.17 -3.63
CA PHE A 118 19.20 -14.97 -4.84
C PHE A 118 20.58 -15.28 -5.42
N GLY A 119 21.47 -14.28 -5.48
CA GLY A 119 22.86 -14.46 -5.94
C GLY A 119 23.65 -15.44 -5.08
N ILE A 120 23.52 -15.35 -3.75
CA ILE A 120 24.16 -16.30 -2.81
C ILE A 120 23.62 -17.70 -3.01
N THR A 121 22.31 -17.85 -3.16
CA THR A 121 21.66 -19.15 -3.39
C THR A 121 22.11 -19.76 -4.71
N ALA A 122 22.14 -18.99 -5.78
CA ALA A 122 22.62 -19.42 -7.09
C ALA A 122 24.10 -19.85 -7.03
N ALA A 123 24.95 -19.09 -6.34
CA ALA A 123 26.33 -19.45 -6.14
C ALA A 123 26.50 -20.76 -5.35
N ALA A 124 25.72 -20.94 -4.29
CA ALA A 124 25.73 -22.17 -3.48
C ALA A 124 25.31 -23.42 -4.32
N LEU A 125 24.26 -23.25 -5.15
CA LEU A 125 23.82 -24.30 -6.07
C LEU A 125 24.91 -24.61 -7.10
N PHE A 126 25.54 -23.58 -7.67
CA PHE A 126 26.63 -23.79 -8.64
C PHE A 126 27.82 -24.51 -8.03
N LEU A 127 28.24 -24.13 -6.82
CA LEU A 127 29.29 -24.81 -6.08
C LEU A 127 28.92 -26.28 -5.77
N SER A 128 27.68 -26.52 -5.37
CA SER A 128 27.17 -27.87 -5.15
C SER A 128 27.24 -28.73 -6.41
N LEU A 129 26.88 -28.16 -7.58
CA LEU A 129 26.99 -28.86 -8.85
C LEU A 129 28.44 -29.20 -9.20
N ILE A 130 29.38 -28.27 -8.98
CA ILE A 130 30.82 -28.53 -9.19
C ILE A 130 31.30 -29.69 -8.30
N PHE A 131 30.95 -29.66 -7.02
CA PHE A 131 31.36 -30.68 -6.05
C PHE A 131 30.77 -32.04 -6.37
N TYR A 132 29.52 -32.12 -6.79
CA TYR A 132 28.80 -33.35 -7.04
C TYR A 132 29.15 -33.98 -8.41
N MET A 133 29.11 -33.16 -9.46
CA MET A 133 29.25 -33.65 -10.85
C MET A 133 30.72 -33.94 -11.26
N ARG A 134 31.67 -33.20 -10.69
CA ARG A 134 33.13 -33.38 -10.92
C ARG A 134 33.56 -33.39 -12.39
N ASN A 135 32.71 -32.92 -13.31
CA ASN A 135 33.02 -32.79 -14.72
C ASN A 135 32.36 -31.53 -15.29
N VAL A 136 32.99 -30.93 -16.30
CA VAL A 136 32.55 -29.64 -16.88
C VAL A 136 31.16 -29.74 -17.54
N PRO A 137 30.88 -30.73 -18.41
CA PRO A 137 29.55 -30.84 -19.02
C PRO A 137 28.41 -31.02 -17.99
N GLY A 138 28.67 -31.81 -16.94
CA GLY A 138 27.69 -32.05 -15.88
C GLY A 138 27.29 -30.80 -15.10
N VAL A 139 28.21 -29.81 -15.00
CA VAL A 139 27.94 -28.53 -14.34
C VAL A 139 27.22 -27.58 -15.29
N PHE A 140 27.71 -27.40 -16.49
CA PHE A 140 27.18 -26.39 -17.42
C PHE A 140 25.86 -26.81 -18.06
N THR A 141 25.59 -28.06 -18.29
CA THR A 141 24.33 -28.51 -18.91
C THR A 141 23.09 -28.09 -18.11
N PRO A 142 22.98 -28.37 -16.78
CA PRO A 142 21.83 -27.94 -16.01
C PRO A 142 21.68 -26.40 -15.97
N VAL A 143 22.79 -25.68 -15.87
CA VAL A 143 22.77 -24.19 -15.82
C VAL A 143 22.26 -23.63 -17.13
N ILE A 144 22.73 -24.11 -18.28
CA ILE A 144 22.26 -23.66 -19.59
C ILE A 144 20.80 -24.01 -19.77
N VAL A 145 20.37 -25.21 -19.43
CA VAL A 145 18.96 -25.60 -19.54
C VAL A 145 18.06 -24.76 -18.69
N SER A 146 18.44 -24.48 -17.43
CA SER A 146 17.70 -23.64 -16.52
C SER A 146 17.62 -22.20 -17.04
N THR A 147 18.71 -21.67 -17.55
CA THR A 147 18.74 -20.30 -18.12
C THR A 147 17.84 -20.19 -19.35
N VAL A 148 17.90 -21.17 -20.25
CA VAL A 148 17.02 -21.19 -21.43
C VAL A 148 15.57 -21.32 -21.02
N ALA A 149 15.26 -22.20 -20.06
CA ALA A 149 13.90 -22.35 -19.53
C ALA A 149 13.36 -21.05 -18.91
N ALA A 150 14.20 -20.33 -18.17
CA ALA A 150 13.85 -19.03 -17.58
C ALA A 150 13.56 -17.98 -18.68
N ILE A 151 14.46 -17.87 -19.67
CA ILE A 151 14.27 -16.94 -20.80
C ILE A 151 12.98 -17.24 -21.55
N TRP A 152 12.69 -18.52 -21.78
CA TRP A 152 11.45 -18.93 -22.43
C TRP A 152 10.23 -18.62 -21.57
N GLY A 153 10.28 -18.89 -20.27
CA GLY A 153 9.21 -18.59 -19.34
C GLY A 153 8.86 -17.10 -19.33
N PHE A 154 9.84 -16.24 -19.09
CA PHE A 154 9.65 -14.79 -19.09
C PHE A 154 9.25 -14.25 -20.47
N GLY A 155 9.87 -14.78 -21.55
CA GLY A 155 9.49 -14.42 -22.93
C GLY A 155 8.04 -14.78 -23.27
N PHE A 156 7.55 -15.90 -22.76
CA PHE A 156 6.15 -16.31 -22.96
C PHE A 156 5.17 -15.40 -22.21
N VAL A 157 5.47 -15.04 -20.95
CA VAL A 157 4.67 -14.08 -20.17
C VAL A 157 4.64 -12.73 -20.88
N GLY A 158 5.80 -12.23 -21.33
CA GLY A 158 5.87 -10.98 -22.09
C GLY A 158 5.12 -11.04 -23.44
N TRP A 159 5.05 -12.22 -24.08
CA TRP A 159 4.29 -12.38 -25.32
C TRP A 159 2.77 -12.37 -25.10
N ILE A 160 2.29 -12.86 -23.97
CA ILE A 160 0.88 -12.79 -23.58
C ILE A 160 0.48 -11.33 -23.27
N GLY A 161 1.46 -10.46 -22.95
CA GLY A 161 1.22 -9.05 -22.66
C GLY A 161 0.82 -8.77 -21.22
N ASP A 162 0.95 -9.76 -20.33
CA ASP A 162 0.75 -9.54 -18.90
C ASP A 162 1.96 -8.80 -18.29
N PRO A 163 1.73 -7.75 -17.50
CA PRO A 163 2.79 -7.08 -16.77
C PRO A 163 3.39 -8.04 -15.75
N ILE A 164 4.72 -8.12 -15.73
CA ILE A 164 5.43 -8.89 -14.70
C ILE A 164 5.40 -8.05 -13.41
N GLU A 165 4.52 -8.43 -12.51
CA GLU A 165 4.45 -7.79 -11.20
C GLU A 165 5.63 -8.24 -10.32
N PRO A 166 6.23 -7.33 -9.52
CA PRO A 166 7.35 -7.66 -8.63
C PRO A 166 7.04 -8.78 -7.61
N LEU A 167 5.76 -9.01 -7.32
CA LEU A 167 5.32 -10.07 -6.42
C LEU A 167 5.36 -11.48 -7.06
N ILE A 168 5.52 -11.56 -8.38
CA ILE A 168 5.57 -12.83 -9.13
C ILE A 168 7.03 -13.22 -9.44
N MET A 169 7.97 -12.29 -9.28
CA MET A 169 9.41 -12.53 -9.42
C MET A 169 9.99 -13.22 -8.19
#